data_f01cf8a2b069c0de98b4471174f87188
#
_entry.id   f01cf8a2b069c0de98b4471174f87188
#
_cell.length_a   1.000
_cell.length_b   1.000
_cell.length_c   1.000
_cell.angle_alpha   90.00
_cell.angle_beta   90.00
_cell.angle_gamma   90.00
#
_symmetry.space_group_name_H-M   'P 1'
#
loop_
_entity.id
_entity.type
_entity.pdbx_description
1 polymer ?
#
loop_
_entity_poly.entity_id
_entity_poly.type
_entity_poly.pdbx_seq_one_letter_code
_entity_poly.pdbx_strand_id
1 'polypeptide(L)'
;MLTDRCGLLLSTTLSAARDAYVEGCEAKLTMHPGAIEAFNCALAADPRFALAHAVRAHSLLECGDTAAARASMAAANSLTAGLSAREASHVAFFALLVAGDAKAALSAVHAHLDAWPRDAVVLATTAFTNGLIGSSGRAGQKRMLLELLGRLAPSWGDDWWFTAHHGMAFSENGQRDAARPIIERSLAQNPKNPWAAHAYAHLCYEEGDANTARAFLASWLTTYPRSGTLYSHLSWHLALGHLEAGDAAAALRLFTETFAPDVHSGPPRGKLNDAVSFLWRWELAGHPRDADTWRVIHDFATGAFPRAGIAFSDMHIALAEAVAGNEAALEARGKAPVAKS
;
A
#
# COMPACT_ATOMS: atom_id res chain seq x y z
N MET A 1 -12.96 -23.25 18.42
CA MET A 1 -12.10 -22.06 18.32
C MET A 1 -12.35 -21.42 16.97
N LEU A 2 -12.44 -20.11 16.93
CA LEU A 2 -12.69 -19.34 15.71
C LEU A 2 -11.37 -19.10 14.96
N THR A 3 -11.43 -18.97 13.64
CA THR A 3 -10.25 -18.73 12.80
C THR A 3 -10.49 -17.54 11.86
N ASP A 4 -9.39 -16.93 11.38
CA ASP A 4 -9.41 -15.97 10.28
C ASP A 4 -9.49 -16.66 8.91
N ARG A 5 -9.41 -15.88 7.81
CA ARG A 5 -9.44 -16.38 6.42
C ARG A 5 -8.31 -17.37 6.10
N CYS A 6 -7.19 -17.28 6.80
CA CYS A 6 -6.00 -18.11 6.60
C CYS A 6 -5.96 -19.33 7.51
N GLY A 7 -7.02 -19.56 8.31
CA GLY A 7 -7.13 -20.67 9.26
C GLY A 7 -6.36 -20.47 10.56
N LEU A 8 -5.90 -19.23 10.84
CA LEU A 8 -5.20 -18.92 12.08
C LEU A 8 -6.20 -18.69 13.22
N LEU A 9 -5.93 -19.33 14.37
CA LEU A 9 -6.79 -19.25 15.55
C LEU A 9 -6.88 -17.83 16.09
N LEU A 10 -8.09 -17.44 16.53
CA LEU A 10 -8.37 -16.13 17.12
C LEU A 10 -8.76 -16.27 18.60
N SER A 11 -8.31 -15.31 19.42
CA SER A 11 -8.62 -15.30 20.86
C SER A 11 -10.06 -14.94 21.19
N THR A 12 -10.76 -14.21 20.29
CA THR A 12 -12.19 -13.95 20.49
C THR A 12 -13.00 -15.26 20.40
N THR A 13 -14.00 -15.37 21.27
CA THR A 13 -14.97 -16.48 21.24
C THR A 13 -16.31 -16.10 20.61
N LEU A 14 -16.48 -14.81 20.23
CA LEU A 14 -17.69 -14.25 19.69
C LEU A 14 -17.64 -14.28 18.15
N SER A 15 -18.56 -15.02 17.53
CA SER A 15 -18.61 -15.16 16.06
C SER A 15 -18.83 -13.82 15.37
N ALA A 16 -19.67 -12.95 15.92
CA ALA A 16 -19.91 -11.62 15.36
C ALA A 16 -18.60 -10.77 15.32
N ALA A 17 -17.78 -10.84 16.37
CA ALA A 17 -16.49 -10.15 16.41
C ALA A 17 -15.51 -10.75 15.39
N ARG A 18 -15.45 -12.06 15.26
CA ARG A 18 -14.64 -12.77 14.27
C ARG A 18 -15.06 -12.40 12.85
N ASP A 19 -16.36 -12.45 12.54
CA ASP A 19 -16.88 -12.21 11.21
C ASP A 19 -16.56 -10.76 10.76
N ALA A 20 -16.80 -9.78 11.62
CA ALA A 20 -16.46 -8.39 11.36
C ALA A 20 -14.93 -8.17 11.24
N TYR A 21 -14.13 -8.85 12.04
CA TYR A 21 -12.66 -8.80 11.93
C TYR A 21 -12.17 -9.37 10.59
N VAL A 22 -12.72 -10.49 10.15
CA VAL A 22 -12.38 -11.12 8.87
C VAL A 22 -12.78 -10.20 7.72
N GLU A 23 -13.97 -9.59 7.77
CA GLU A 23 -14.42 -8.58 6.80
C GLU A 23 -13.44 -7.40 6.72
N GLY A 24 -13.04 -6.85 7.87
CA GLY A 24 -12.07 -5.76 7.94
C GLY A 24 -10.71 -6.14 7.38
N CYS A 25 -10.23 -7.34 7.68
CA CYS A 25 -8.98 -7.88 7.10
C CYS A 25 -9.09 -8.04 5.58
N GLU A 26 -10.20 -8.57 5.07
CA GLU A 26 -10.41 -8.74 3.63
C GLU A 26 -10.46 -7.39 2.91
N ALA A 27 -11.21 -6.41 3.45
CA ALA A 27 -11.25 -5.06 2.90
C ALA A 27 -9.85 -4.42 2.86
N LYS A 28 -9.05 -4.59 3.94
CA LYS A 28 -7.67 -4.10 3.99
C LYS A 28 -6.77 -4.80 2.97
N LEU A 29 -6.82 -6.12 2.86
CA LEU A 29 -5.99 -6.91 1.93
C LEU A 29 -6.33 -6.62 0.47
N THR A 30 -7.58 -6.30 0.17
CA THR A 30 -8.07 -5.98 -1.18
C THR A 30 -8.15 -4.48 -1.46
N MET A 31 -7.68 -3.65 -0.53
CA MET A 31 -7.73 -2.18 -0.67
C MET A 31 -9.16 -1.64 -0.95
N HIS A 32 -10.18 -2.36 -0.50
CA HIS A 32 -11.57 -1.91 -0.53
C HIS A 32 -11.87 -0.97 0.63
N PRO A 33 -12.87 -0.10 0.49
CA PRO A 33 -13.33 0.75 1.60
C PRO A 33 -14.00 -0.10 2.69
N GLY A 34 -14.12 0.44 3.91
CA GLY A 34 -14.88 -0.17 4.99
C GLY A 34 -14.05 -0.96 6.02
N ALA A 35 -12.72 -1.05 5.87
CA ALA A 35 -11.88 -1.82 6.79
C ALA A 35 -11.97 -1.28 8.24
N ILE A 36 -11.90 0.03 8.44
CA ILE A 36 -11.96 0.65 9.77
C ILE A 36 -13.33 0.44 10.40
N GLU A 37 -14.40 0.61 9.63
CA GLU A 37 -15.78 0.38 10.03
C GLU A 37 -16.00 -1.07 10.47
N ALA A 38 -15.49 -2.03 9.71
CA ALA A 38 -15.58 -3.45 10.06
C ALA A 38 -14.80 -3.76 11.36
N PHE A 39 -13.61 -3.20 11.54
CA PHE A 39 -12.89 -3.33 12.83
C PHE A 39 -13.64 -2.64 13.99
N ASN A 40 -14.34 -1.53 13.75
CA ASN A 40 -15.20 -0.92 14.75
C ASN A 40 -16.37 -1.84 15.13
N CYS A 41 -16.99 -2.52 14.18
CA CYS A 41 -18.03 -3.53 14.44
C CYS A 41 -17.45 -4.73 15.24
N ALA A 42 -16.24 -5.20 14.90
CA ALA A 42 -15.58 -6.26 15.65
C ALA A 42 -15.36 -5.87 17.11
N LEU A 43 -14.92 -4.64 17.36
CA LEU A 43 -14.66 -4.09 18.72
C LEU A 43 -15.93 -3.73 19.47
N ALA A 44 -17.01 -3.40 18.77
CA ALA A 44 -18.32 -3.24 19.40
C ALA A 44 -18.87 -4.58 19.91
N ALA A 45 -18.62 -5.67 19.17
CA ALA A 45 -19.01 -7.01 19.55
C ALA A 45 -18.07 -7.58 20.66
N ASP A 46 -16.75 -7.36 20.55
CA ASP A 46 -15.77 -7.79 21.54
C ASP A 46 -14.72 -6.70 21.79
N PRO A 47 -14.96 -5.82 22.80
CA PRO A 47 -14.00 -4.77 23.15
C PRO A 47 -12.62 -5.28 23.61
N ARG A 48 -12.49 -6.58 23.91
CA ARG A 48 -11.24 -7.20 24.35
C ARG A 48 -10.47 -7.88 23.21
N PHE A 49 -10.90 -7.73 21.97
CA PHE A 49 -10.25 -8.36 20.81
C PHE A 49 -8.98 -7.59 20.42
N ALA A 50 -7.84 -7.95 21.01
CA ALA A 50 -6.56 -7.25 20.87
C ALA A 50 -6.10 -7.12 19.41
N LEU A 51 -6.29 -8.17 18.56
CA LEU A 51 -5.91 -8.11 17.15
C LEU A 51 -6.71 -7.05 16.39
N ALA A 52 -8.02 -6.95 16.64
CA ALA A 52 -8.86 -5.95 16.00
C ALA A 52 -8.41 -4.53 16.35
N HIS A 53 -8.03 -4.27 17.61
CA HIS A 53 -7.42 -3.00 18.01
C HIS A 53 -6.10 -2.74 17.28
N ALA A 54 -5.21 -3.73 17.19
CA ALA A 54 -3.90 -3.58 16.55
C ALA A 54 -3.99 -3.29 15.05
N VAL A 55 -4.81 -4.05 14.30
CA VAL A 55 -4.97 -3.86 12.86
C VAL A 55 -5.71 -2.56 12.56
N ARG A 56 -6.73 -2.21 13.36
CA ARG A 56 -7.40 -0.92 13.26
C ARG A 56 -6.43 0.24 13.49
N ALA A 57 -5.54 0.12 14.48
CA ALA A 57 -4.52 1.14 14.74
C ALA A 57 -3.65 1.42 13.52
N HIS A 58 -3.19 0.37 12.85
CA HIS A 58 -2.41 0.50 11.62
C HIS A 58 -3.23 1.12 10.47
N SER A 59 -4.49 0.70 10.30
CA SER A 59 -5.36 1.28 9.26
C SER A 59 -5.63 2.77 9.49
N LEU A 60 -5.83 3.20 10.74
CA LEU A 60 -5.97 4.61 11.12
C LEU A 60 -4.68 5.40 10.82
N LEU A 61 -3.51 4.80 11.10
CA LEU A 61 -2.22 5.42 10.80
C LEU A 61 -2.03 5.63 9.29
N GLU A 62 -2.40 4.66 8.47
CA GLU A 62 -2.36 4.77 6.99
C GLU A 62 -3.27 5.90 6.47
N CYS A 63 -4.41 6.13 7.11
CA CYS A 63 -5.31 7.26 6.81
C CYS A 63 -4.82 8.61 7.36
N GLY A 64 -3.74 8.63 8.14
CA GLY A 64 -3.18 9.85 8.73
C GLY A 64 -3.73 10.21 10.12
N ASP A 65 -4.67 9.45 10.68
CA ASP A 65 -5.21 9.67 12.02
C ASP A 65 -4.29 9.06 13.09
N THR A 66 -3.17 9.72 13.32
CA THR A 66 -2.14 9.27 14.26
C THR A 66 -2.65 9.24 15.71
N ALA A 67 -3.56 10.12 16.09
CA ALA A 67 -4.09 10.17 17.44
C ALA A 67 -4.97 8.95 17.74
N ALA A 68 -5.93 8.65 16.88
CA ALA A 68 -6.79 7.48 17.01
C ALA A 68 -5.98 6.16 16.85
N ALA A 69 -4.96 6.14 15.98
CA ALA A 69 -4.06 5.00 15.84
C ALA A 69 -3.35 4.68 17.16
N ARG A 70 -2.76 5.68 17.82
CA ARG A 70 -2.09 5.50 19.12
C ARG A 70 -3.04 5.05 20.21
N ALA A 71 -4.25 5.60 20.26
CA ALA A 71 -5.27 5.20 21.24
C ALA A 71 -5.69 3.73 21.03
N SER A 72 -5.91 3.33 19.78
CA SER A 72 -6.26 1.94 19.44
C SER A 72 -5.12 0.97 19.79
N MET A 73 -3.86 1.37 19.51
CA MET A 73 -2.70 0.53 19.85
C MET A 73 -2.47 0.40 21.35
N ALA A 74 -2.71 1.47 22.13
CA ALA A 74 -2.66 1.42 23.58
C ALA A 74 -3.69 0.43 24.16
N ALA A 75 -4.90 0.40 23.59
CA ALA A 75 -5.92 -0.59 23.93
C ALA A 75 -5.44 -2.02 23.62
N ALA A 76 -4.88 -2.27 22.42
CA ALA A 76 -4.33 -3.58 22.08
C ALA A 76 -3.25 -4.04 23.08
N ASN A 77 -2.32 -3.14 23.41
CA ASN A 77 -1.23 -3.43 24.33
C ASN A 77 -1.72 -3.78 25.77
N SER A 78 -2.82 -3.18 26.22
CA SER A 78 -3.41 -3.47 27.53
C SER A 78 -4.08 -4.85 27.59
N LEU A 79 -4.32 -5.50 26.46
CA LEU A 79 -5.07 -6.75 26.31
C LEU A 79 -4.16 -7.95 25.97
N THR A 80 -2.84 -7.80 26.12
CA THR A 80 -1.90 -8.87 25.70
C THR A 80 -1.83 -10.06 26.66
N ALA A 81 -2.32 -9.91 27.90
CA ALA A 81 -2.35 -11.00 28.85
C ALA A 81 -3.29 -12.14 28.40
N GLY A 82 -2.73 -13.34 28.24
CA GLY A 82 -3.47 -14.53 27.83
C GLY A 82 -3.61 -14.72 26.31
N LEU A 83 -3.00 -13.87 25.49
CA LEU A 83 -2.91 -14.08 24.05
C LEU A 83 -2.02 -15.29 23.72
N SER A 84 -2.32 -15.95 22.60
CA SER A 84 -1.40 -16.92 22.02
C SER A 84 -0.08 -16.25 21.62
N ALA A 85 1.00 -17.04 21.51
CA ALA A 85 2.31 -16.53 21.07
C ALA A 85 2.22 -15.80 19.72
N ARG A 86 1.39 -16.29 18.78
CA ARG A 86 1.14 -15.64 17.50
C ARG A 86 0.51 -14.26 17.68
N GLU A 87 -0.58 -14.18 18.45
CA GLU A 87 -1.32 -12.93 18.62
C GLU A 87 -0.50 -11.90 19.39
N ALA A 88 0.26 -12.32 20.39
CA ALA A 88 1.19 -11.44 21.12
C ALA A 88 2.26 -10.88 20.16
N SER A 89 2.85 -11.71 19.31
CA SER A 89 3.81 -11.29 18.28
C SER A 89 3.19 -10.35 17.25
N HIS A 90 1.96 -10.62 16.80
CA HIS A 90 1.20 -9.77 15.89
C HIS A 90 0.96 -8.37 16.48
N VAL A 91 0.45 -8.29 17.72
CA VAL A 91 0.23 -7.02 18.42
C VAL A 91 1.53 -6.25 18.62
N ALA A 92 2.61 -6.94 19.06
CA ALA A 92 3.92 -6.31 19.24
C ALA A 92 4.49 -5.74 17.93
N PHE A 93 4.31 -6.45 16.81
CA PHE A 93 4.72 -5.97 15.49
C PHE A 93 3.98 -4.67 15.09
N PHE A 94 2.65 -4.64 15.23
CA PHE A 94 1.90 -3.43 14.91
C PHE A 94 2.20 -2.26 15.85
N ALA A 95 2.55 -2.54 17.11
CA ALA A 95 3.02 -1.51 18.04
C ALA A 95 4.29 -0.81 17.54
N LEU A 96 5.23 -1.56 16.97
CA LEU A 96 6.44 -0.98 16.35
C LEU A 96 6.10 -0.09 15.15
N LEU A 97 5.17 -0.50 14.29
CA LEU A 97 4.73 0.30 13.15
C LEU A 97 4.07 1.61 13.60
N VAL A 98 3.18 1.55 14.60
CA VAL A 98 2.50 2.75 15.13
C VAL A 98 3.46 3.67 15.88
N ALA A 99 4.51 3.12 16.50
CA ALA A 99 5.58 3.89 17.12
C ALA A 99 6.55 4.54 16.10
N GLY A 100 6.51 4.10 14.82
CA GLY A 100 7.42 4.55 13.76
C GLY A 100 8.81 3.93 13.83
N ASP A 101 8.99 2.83 14.59
CA ASP A 101 10.26 2.10 14.64
C ASP A 101 10.37 1.10 13.48
N ALA A 102 10.64 1.65 12.29
CA ALA A 102 10.74 0.87 11.07
C ALA A 102 11.85 -0.20 11.12
N LYS A 103 12.95 0.08 11.82
CA LYS A 103 14.07 -0.85 11.96
C LYS A 103 13.70 -2.08 12.79
N ALA A 104 13.09 -1.87 13.95
CA ALA A 104 12.63 -2.96 14.78
C ALA A 104 11.47 -3.71 14.10
N ALA A 105 10.54 -3.00 13.45
CA ALA A 105 9.44 -3.59 12.71
C ALA A 105 9.94 -4.50 11.57
N LEU A 106 11.00 -4.10 10.84
CA LEU A 106 11.60 -4.93 9.77
C LEU A 106 12.18 -6.24 10.32
N SER A 107 12.81 -6.21 11.48
CA SER A 107 13.31 -7.43 12.14
C SER A 107 12.15 -8.30 12.65
N ALA A 108 11.14 -7.66 13.26
CA ALA A 108 9.99 -8.35 13.82
C ALA A 108 9.11 -9.03 12.75
N VAL A 109 8.93 -8.41 11.56
CA VAL A 109 8.14 -9.03 10.49
C VAL A 109 8.75 -10.32 9.99
N HIS A 110 10.08 -10.39 9.84
CA HIS A 110 10.75 -11.63 9.45
C HIS A 110 10.58 -12.72 10.50
N ALA A 111 10.84 -12.40 11.78
CA ALA A 111 10.68 -13.38 12.86
C ALA A 111 9.23 -13.87 13.00
N HIS A 112 8.26 -12.97 12.83
CA HIS A 112 6.84 -13.33 12.87
C HIS A 112 6.47 -14.26 11.72
N LEU A 113 6.83 -13.92 10.48
CA LEU A 113 6.45 -14.70 9.29
C LEU A 113 7.23 -16.03 9.18
N ASP A 114 8.41 -16.14 9.78
CA ASP A 114 9.13 -17.42 9.90
C ASP A 114 8.35 -18.40 10.80
N ALA A 115 7.68 -17.91 11.85
CA ALA A 115 6.88 -18.74 12.75
C ALA A 115 5.42 -18.92 12.27
N TRP A 116 4.83 -17.90 11.66
CA TRP A 116 3.43 -17.88 11.22
C TRP A 116 3.33 -17.36 9.77
N PRO A 117 3.76 -18.15 8.78
CA PRO A 117 3.89 -17.71 7.39
C PRO A 117 2.58 -17.28 6.74
N ARG A 118 1.43 -17.68 7.29
CA ARG A 118 0.10 -17.34 6.75
C ARG A 118 -0.58 -16.16 7.44
N ASP A 119 0.11 -15.39 8.29
CA ASP A 119 -0.47 -14.16 8.85
C ASP A 119 -0.52 -13.07 7.77
N ALA A 120 -1.64 -13.07 7.01
CA ALA A 120 -1.84 -12.22 5.84
C ALA A 120 -1.71 -10.74 6.16
N VAL A 121 -2.24 -10.30 7.30
CA VAL A 121 -2.28 -8.88 7.66
C VAL A 121 -0.89 -8.37 8.04
N VAL A 122 -0.08 -9.21 8.69
CA VAL A 122 1.33 -8.89 8.94
C VAL A 122 2.11 -8.89 7.64
N LEU A 123 1.94 -9.92 6.78
CA LEU A 123 2.60 -9.98 5.49
C LEU A 123 2.23 -8.79 4.60
N ALA A 124 0.98 -8.33 4.62
CA ALA A 124 0.50 -7.20 3.81
C ALA A 124 1.29 -5.91 4.04
N THR A 125 1.90 -5.72 5.21
CA THR A 125 2.72 -4.53 5.50
C THR A 125 4.03 -4.49 4.71
N THR A 126 4.46 -5.60 4.13
CA THR A 126 5.73 -5.73 3.42
C THR A 126 5.62 -6.37 2.04
N ALA A 127 4.49 -6.98 1.68
CA ALA A 127 4.33 -7.76 0.45
C ALA A 127 4.35 -6.92 -0.85
N PHE A 128 4.32 -5.60 -0.78
CA PHE A 128 4.32 -4.72 -1.94
C PHE A 128 5.58 -3.84 -2.02
N THR A 129 5.86 -3.30 -3.20
CA THR A 129 7.10 -2.58 -3.54
C THR A 129 7.42 -1.42 -2.58
N ASN A 130 6.40 -0.69 -2.12
CA ASN A 130 6.55 0.43 -1.18
C ASN A 130 6.22 0.04 0.28
N GLY A 131 6.13 -1.26 0.59
CA GLY A 131 5.97 -1.77 1.94
C GLY A 131 7.22 -1.60 2.80
N LEU A 132 7.22 -2.22 3.97
CA LEU A 132 8.28 -2.06 4.96
C LEU A 132 9.69 -2.45 4.43
N ILE A 133 9.80 -3.49 3.59
CA ILE A 133 11.07 -3.87 2.92
C ILE A 133 11.42 -2.83 1.85
N GLY A 134 10.49 -2.50 0.96
CA GLY A 134 10.73 -1.59 -0.16
C GLY A 134 11.04 -0.16 0.26
N SER A 135 10.49 0.27 1.40
CA SER A 135 10.75 1.60 1.98
C SER A 135 11.97 1.64 2.92
N SER A 136 12.66 0.52 3.10
CA SER A 136 13.76 0.39 4.08
C SER A 136 15.03 1.17 3.71
N GLY A 137 15.15 1.66 2.47
CA GLY A 137 16.38 2.30 1.97
C GLY A 137 17.56 1.35 1.77
N ARG A 138 17.38 0.04 1.95
CA ARG A 138 18.45 -0.97 1.76
C ARG A 138 18.67 -1.24 0.28
N ALA A 139 19.93 -1.39 -0.11
CA ALA A 139 20.23 -1.85 -1.46
C ALA A 139 19.69 -3.28 -1.68
N GLY A 140 19.08 -3.52 -2.85
CA GLY A 140 18.55 -4.82 -3.22
C GLY A 140 17.19 -5.17 -2.57
N GLN A 141 16.43 -4.19 -2.06
CA GLN A 141 15.13 -4.43 -1.43
C GLN A 141 14.14 -5.21 -2.30
N LYS A 142 14.14 -5.02 -3.63
CA LYS A 142 13.29 -5.80 -4.55
C LYS A 142 13.63 -7.30 -4.49
N ARG A 143 14.92 -7.64 -4.47
CA ARG A 143 15.38 -9.03 -4.33
C ARG A 143 15.05 -9.58 -2.94
N MET A 144 15.24 -8.79 -1.87
CA MET A 144 14.88 -9.21 -0.51
C MET A 144 13.39 -9.54 -0.41
N LEU A 145 12.53 -8.77 -1.06
CA LEU A 145 11.09 -9.04 -1.09
C LEU A 145 10.78 -10.33 -1.86
N LEU A 146 11.40 -10.54 -3.03
CA LEU A 146 11.24 -11.77 -3.80
C LEU A 146 11.70 -13.00 -3.00
N GLU A 147 12.84 -12.92 -2.30
CA GLU A 147 13.35 -13.98 -1.45
C GLU A 147 12.40 -14.30 -0.27
N LEU A 148 11.84 -13.27 0.37
CA LEU A 148 10.84 -13.46 1.43
C LEU A 148 9.61 -14.19 0.89
N LEU A 149 9.00 -13.68 -0.20
CA LEU A 149 7.81 -14.30 -0.77
C LEU A 149 8.10 -15.70 -1.30
N GLY A 150 9.26 -15.94 -1.88
CA GLY A 150 9.69 -17.29 -2.31
C GLY A 150 9.77 -18.30 -1.16
N ARG A 151 10.28 -17.88 0.01
CA ARG A 151 10.30 -18.74 1.22
C ARG A 151 8.89 -19.04 1.74
N LEU A 152 7.97 -18.07 1.64
CA LEU A 152 6.60 -18.21 2.15
C LEU A 152 5.69 -18.99 1.18
N ALA A 153 6.01 -19.01 -0.11
CA ALA A 153 5.17 -19.60 -1.17
C ALA A 153 4.68 -21.03 -0.88
N PRO A 154 5.50 -21.97 -0.33
CA PRO A 154 5.01 -23.31 -0.01
C PRO A 154 3.86 -23.34 0.98
N SER A 155 3.78 -22.36 1.89
CA SER A 155 2.71 -22.26 2.88
C SER A 155 1.43 -21.64 2.32
N TRP A 156 1.50 -20.89 1.20
CA TRP A 156 0.37 -20.19 0.61
C TRP A 156 -0.27 -20.95 -0.56
N GLY A 157 0.51 -21.75 -1.29
CA GLY A 157 0.05 -22.42 -2.49
C GLY A 157 -0.47 -21.43 -3.52
N ASP A 158 -1.65 -21.69 -4.07
CA ASP A 158 -2.28 -20.87 -5.12
C ASP A 158 -3.23 -19.79 -4.56
N ASP A 159 -3.02 -19.30 -3.31
CA ASP A 159 -3.84 -18.20 -2.78
C ASP A 159 -3.74 -16.96 -3.70
N TRP A 160 -4.89 -16.49 -4.18
CA TRP A 160 -4.97 -15.41 -5.18
C TRP A 160 -4.38 -14.08 -4.69
N TRP A 161 -4.45 -13.78 -3.39
CA TRP A 161 -3.87 -12.56 -2.84
C TRP A 161 -2.34 -12.65 -2.79
N PHE A 162 -1.83 -13.78 -2.29
CA PHE A 162 -0.39 -14.02 -2.19
C PHE A 162 0.27 -14.07 -3.58
N THR A 163 -0.34 -14.78 -4.52
CA THR A 163 0.22 -14.93 -5.88
C THR A 163 0.28 -13.62 -6.64
N ALA A 164 -0.64 -12.66 -6.40
CA ALA A 164 -0.53 -11.31 -6.97
C ALA A 164 0.77 -10.61 -6.53
N HIS A 165 1.07 -10.63 -5.24
CA HIS A 165 2.29 -10.02 -4.70
C HIS A 165 3.56 -10.76 -5.14
N HIS A 166 3.52 -12.08 -5.16
CA HIS A 166 4.67 -12.89 -5.59
C HIS A 166 4.97 -12.70 -7.08
N GLY A 167 3.93 -12.65 -7.93
CA GLY A 167 4.06 -12.33 -9.35
C GLY A 167 4.63 -10.92 -9.57
N MET A 168 4.15 -9.92 -8.83
CA MET A 168 4.72 -8.57 -8.86
C MET A 168 6.19 -8.57 -8.48
N ALA A 169 6.58 -9.29 -7.43
CA ALA A 169 7.98 -9.37 -7.01
C ALA A 169 8.88 -10.03 -8.06
N PHE A 170 8.40 -11.04 -8.79
CA PHE A 170 9.12 -11.59 -9.94
C PHE A 170 9.30 -10.54 -11.04
N SER A 171 8.23 -9.83 -11.42
CA SER A 171 8.26 -8.79 -12.45
C SER A 171 9.25 -7.68 -12.10
N GLU A 172 9.20 -7.16 -10.88
CA GLU A 172 10.09 -6.11 -10.36
C GLU A 172 11.59 -6.52 -10.31
N ASN A 173 11.87 -7.83 -10.33
CA ASN A 173 13.22 -8.38 -10.44
C ASN A 173 13.59 -8.81 -11.87
N GLY A 174 12.82 -8.40 -12.88
CA GLY A 174 13.09 -8.68 -14.29
C GLY A 174 12.75 -10.10 -14.74
N GLN A 175 12.13 -10.92 -13.89
CA GLN A 175 11.76 -12.31 -14.18
C GLN A 175 10.31 -12.39 -14.75
N ARG A 176 10.08 -11.71 -15.87
CA ARG A 176 8.74 -11.50 -16.45
C ARG A 176 8.07 -12.80 -16.90
N ASP A 177 8.84 -13.72 -17.48
CA ASP A 177 8.33 -15.03 -17.92
C ASP A 177 7.79 -15.87 -16.75
N ALA A 178 8.41 -15.74 -15.57
CA ALA A 178 7.92 -16.38 -14.35
C ALA A 178 6.73 -15.62 -13.72
N ALA A 179 6.71 -14.30 -13.85
CA ALA A 179 5.67 -13.43 -13.29
C ALA A 179 4.32 -13.61 -13.98
N ARG A 180 4.30 -13.62 -15.32
CA ARG A 180 3.07 -13.63 -16.12
C ARG A 180 2.07 -14.72 -15.73
N PRO A 181 2.43 -16.03 -15.74
CA PRO A 181 1.47 -17.09 -15.42
C PRO A 181 0.95 -17.01 -13.97
N ILE A 182 1.73 -16.46 -13.05
CA ILE A 182 1.34 -16.31 -11.65
C ILE A 182 0.32 -15.18 -11.50
N ILE A 183 0.56 -14.03 -12.15
CA ILE A 183 -0.35 -12.87 -12.12
C ILE A 183 -1.68 -13.21 -12.82
N GLU A 184 -1.63 -13.82 -14.00
CA GLU A 184 -2.82 -14.22 -14.75
C GLU A 184 -3.66 -15.24 -13.98
N ARG A 185 -3.03 -16.18 -13.29
CA ARG A 185 -3.72 -17.14 -12.41
C ARG A 185 -4.41 -16.43 -11.23
N SER A 186 -3.75 -15.45 -10.61
CA SER A 186 -4.35 -14.63 -9.56
C SER A 186 -5.60 -13.91 -10.05
N LEU A 187 -5.54 -13.28 -11.25
CA LEU A 187 -6.69 -12.62 -11.88
C LEU A 187 -7.80 -13.62 -12.24
N ALA A 188 -7.45 -14.82 -12.70
CA ALA A 188 -8.45 -15.84 -13.03
C ALA A 188 -9.20 -16.33 -11.78
N GLN A 189 -8.52 -16.45 -10.63
CA GLN A 189 -9.12 -16.87 -9.37
C GLN A 189 -9.95 -15.75 -8.73
N ASN A 190 -9.46 -14.52 -8.78
CA ASN A 190 -10.17 -13.34 -8.29
C ASN A 190 -10.02 -12.16 -9.26
N PRO A 191 -10.94 -12.02 -10.25
CA PRO A 191 -10.91 -10.93 -11.24
C PRO A 191 -11.02 -9.52 -10.62
N LYS A 192 -11.47 -9.43 -9.36
CA LYS A 192 -11.61 -8.15 -8.62
C LYS A 192 -10.39 -7.83 -7.75
N ASN A 193 -9.32 -8.65 -7.81
CA ASN A 193 -8.11 -8.39 -7.03
C ASN A 193 -7.34 -7.19 -7.57
N PRO A 194 -7.30 -6.03 -6.86
CA PRO A 194 -6.62 -4.84 -7.34
C PRO A 194 -5.10 -4.98 -7.38
N TRP A 195 -4.52 -5.83 -6.53
CA TRP A 195 -3.09 -6.11 -6.56
C TRP A 195 -2.67 -6.90 -7.79
N ALA A 196 -3.50 -7.85 -8.23
CA ALA A 196 -3.24 -8.58 -9.46
C ALA A 196 -3.44 -7.69 -10.70
N ALA A 197 -4.44 -6.81 -10.68
CA ALA A 197 -4.63 -5.82 -11.74
C ALA A 197 -3.46 -4.85 -11.82
N HIS A 198 -2.94 -4.38 -10.69
CA HIS A 198 -1.76 -3.54 -10.60
C HIS A 198 -0.51 -4.26 -11.13
N ALA A 199 -0.27 -5.49 -10.68
CA ALA A 199 0.85 -6.30 -11.13
C ALA A 199 0.80 -6.59 -12.64
N TYR A 200 -0.39 -6.83 -13.19
CA TYR A 200 -0.58 -7.06 -14.63
C TYR A 200 -0.30 -5.79 -15.44
N ALA A 201 -0.75 -4.63 -14.98
CA ALA A 201 -0.45 -3.37 -15.64
C ALA A 201 1.06 -3.07 -15.67
N HIS A 202 1.76 -3.29 -14.55
CA HIS A 202 3.22 -3.18 -14.50
C HIS A 202 3.92 -4.15 -15.44
N LEU A 203 3.47 -5.42 -15.47
CA LEU A 203 4.05 -6.44 -16.33
C LEU A 203 3.95 -6.07 -17.81
N CYS A 204 2.75 -5.67 -18.27
CA CYS A 204 2.54 -5.24 -19.65
C CYS A 204 3.38 -4.00 -20.00
N TYR A 205 3.48 -3.04 -19.09
CA TYR A 205 4.32 -1.86 -19.28
C TYR A 205 5.80 -2.24 -19.46
N GLU A 206 6.33 -3.09 -18.58
CA GLU A 206 7.73 -3.55 -18.63
C GLU A 206 8.04 -4.42 -19.87
N GLU A 207 7.04 -5.06 -20.45
CA GLU A 207 7.15 -5.81 -21.70
C GLU A 207 7.01 -4.92 -22.97
N GLY A 208 6.75 -3.62 -22.77
CA GLY A 208 6.53 -2.66 -23.87
C GLY A 208 5.14 -2.73 -24.49
N ASP A 209 4.19 -3.43 -23.87
CA ASP A 209 2.81 -3.55 -24.34
C ASP A 209 1.86 -2.60 -23.58
N ALA A 210 2.15 -1.31 -23.70
CA ALA A 210 1.35 -0.25 -23.07
C ALA A 210 -0.11 -0.22 -23.58
N ASN A 211 -0.38 -0.71 -24.79
CA ASN A 211 -1.73 -0.78 -25.33
C ASN A 211 -2.58 -1.81 -24.57
N THR A 212 -2.06 -3.01 -24.33
CA THR A 212 -2.74 -4.03 -23.53
C THR A 212 -2.96 -3.55 -22.10
N ALA A 213 -1.95 -2.95 -21.45
CA ALA A 213 -2.09 -2.38 -20.12
C ALA A 213 -3.23 -1.35 -20.06
N ARG A 214 -3.27 -0.42 -21.02
CA ARG A 214 -4.30 0.63 -21.10
C ARG A 214 -5.70 0.05 -21.30
N ALA A 215 -5.88 -0.86 -22.26
CA ALA A 215 -7.17 -1.49 -22.53
C ALA A 215 -7.67 -2.30 -21.33
N PHE A 216 -6.79 -3.04 -20.69
CA PHE A 216 -7.09 -3.80 -19.48
C PHE A 216 -7.54 -2.88 -18.34
N LEU A 217 -6.75 -1.86 -17.99
CA LEU A 217 -7.10 -0.95 -16.89
C LEU A 217 -8.38 -0.16 -17.15
N ALA A 218 -8.60 0.31 -18.39
CA ALA A 218 -9.83 1.02 -18.75
C ALA A 218 -11.08 0.16 -18.51
N SER A 219 -11.00 -1.14 -18.80
CA SER A 219 -12.09 -2.09 -18.54
C SER A 219 -12.18 -2.42 -17.04
N TRP A 220 -11.06 -2.77 -16.42
CA TRP A 220 -11.02 -3.27 -15.05
C TRP A 220 -11.49 -2.24 -14.02
N LEU A 221 -11.10 -0.97 -14.17
CA LEU A 221 -11.50 0.13 -13.27
C LEU A 221 -13.02 0.35 -13.22
N THR A 222 -13.77 -0.09 -14.22
CA THR A 222 -15.24 -0.03 -14.17
C THR A 222 -15.84 -0.96 -13.10
N THR A 223 -15.10 -1.97 -12.66
CA THR A 223 -15.52 -2.99 -11.71
C THR A 223 -15.04 -2.75 -10.28
N TYR A 224 -14.07 -1.83 -10.09
CA TYR A 224 -13.50 -1.51 -8.80
C TYR A 224 -14.09 -0.21 -8.23
N PRO A 225 -14.43 -0.15 -6.93
CA PRO A 225 -15.08 1.04 -6.37
C PRO A 225 -14.15 2.27 -6.42
N ARG A 226 -14.71 3.42 -6.80
CA ARG A 226 -13.96 4.69 -6.84
C ARG A 226 -13.37 5.09 -5.48
N SER A 227 -14.01 4.69 -4.38
CA SER A 227 -13.55 4.88 -3.01
C SER A 227 -12.49 3.84 -2.57
N GLY A 228 -12.18 2.86 -3.39
CA GLY A 228 -11.12 1.90 -3.12
C GLY A 228 -9.75 2.56 -3.14
N THR A 229 -8.90 2.18 -2.20
CA THR A 229 -7.61 2.85 -1.96
C THR A 229 -6.67 2.84 -3.17
N LEU A 230 -6.73 1.80 -4.02
CA LEU A 230 -5.92 1.70 -5.24
C LEU A 230 -6.58 2.31 -6.47
N TYR A 231 -7.83 2.79 -6.42
CA TYR A 231 -8.53 3.32 -7.59
C TYR A 231 -7.76 4.46 -8.27
N SER A 232 -7.35 5.44 -7.49
CA SER A 232 -6.63 6.61 -8.01
C SER A 232 -5.27 6.22 -8.57
N HIS A 233 -4.53 5.34 -7.90
CA HIS A 233 -3.23 4.87 -8.36
C HIS A 233 -3.33 4.06 -9.66
N LEU A 234 -4.32 3.19 -9.81
CA LEU A 234 -4.56 2.47 -11.07
C LEU A 234 -5.03 3.42 -12.19
N SER A 235 -5.79 4.46 -11.85
CA SER A 235 -6.14 5.53 -12.80
C SER A 235 -4.92 6.33 -13.24
N TRP A 236 -3.93 6.54 -12.35
CA TRP A 236 -2.65 7.12 -12.69
C TRP A 236 -1.88 6.27 -13.72
N HIS A 237 -1.81 4.93 -13.54
CA HIS A 237 -1.23 4.04 -14.55
C HIS A 237 -1.94 4.14 -15.89
N LEU A 238 -3.27 4.20 -15.88
CA LEU A 238 -4.05 4.38 -17.10
C LEU A 238 -3.75 5.73 -17.77
N ALA A 239 -3.62 6.81 -16.99
CA ALA A 239 -3.28 8.14 -17.50
C ALA A 239 -1.88 8.16 -18.13
N LEU A 240 -0.89 7.48 -17.54
CA LEU A 240 0.44 7.35 -18.15
C LEU A 240 0.36 6.61 -19.49
N GLY A 241 -0.42 5.54 -19.59
CA GLY A 241 -0.62 4.83 -20.85
C GLY A 241 -1.28 5.70 -21.93
N HIS A 242 -2.20 6.60 -21.56
CA HIS A 242 -2.76 7.60 -22.48
C HIS A 242 -1.73 8.64 -22.90
N LEU A 243 -0.91 9.13 -21.96
CA LEU A 243 0.13 10.11 -22.25
C LEU A 243 1.17 9.56 -23.23
N GLU A 244 1.62 8.31 -23.04
CA GLU A 244 2.54 7.63 -23.95
C GLU A 244 1.93 7.40 -25.35
N ALA A 245 0.62 7.17 -25.42
CA ALA A 245 -0.09 7.04 -26.68
C ALA A 245 -0.37 8.38 -27.39
N GLY A 246 0.03 9.51 -26.80
CA GLY A 246 -0.24 10.85 -27.33
C GLY A 246 -1.66 11.36 -27.06
N ASP A 247 -2.48 10.64 -26.29
CA ASP A 247 -3.83 11.08 -25.88
C ASP A 247 -3.77 11.91 -24.61
N ALA A 248 -3.16 13.08 -24.73
CA ALA A 248 -2.98 14.01 -23.63
C ALA A 248 -4.31 14.45 -23.00
N ALA A 249 -5.37 14.56 -23.81
CA ALA A 249 -6.69 14.96 -23.30
C ALA A 249 -7.28 13.92 -22.35
N ALA A 250 -7.19 12.63 -22.67
CA ALA A 250 -7.63 11.57 -21.78
C ALA A 250 -6.76 11.48 -20.52
N ALA A 251 -5.45 11.63 -20.65
CA ALA A 251 -4.52 11.64 -19.52
C ALA A 251 -4.84 12.75 -18.53
N LEU A 252 -5.08 13.97 -19.01
CA LEU A 252 -5.42 15.13 -18.16
C LEU A 252 -6.80 14.98 -17.50
N ARG A 253 -7.80 14.45 -18.21
CA ARG A 253 -9.11 14.15 -17.61
C ARG A 253 -9.00 13.16 -16.47
N LEU A 254 -8.24 12.06 -16.65
CA LEU A 254 -8.01 11.09 -15.57
C LEU A 254 -7.33 11.76 -14.37
N PHE A 255 -6.33 12.60 -14.59
CA PHE A 255 -5.71 13.36 -13.50
C PHE A 255 -6.75 14.15 -12.71
N THR A 256 -7.48 15.03 -13.38
CA THR A 256 -8.43 15.94 -12.72
C THR A 256 -9.61 15.23 -12.07
N GLU A 257 -10.09 14.11 -12.64
CA GLU A 257 -11.29 13.43 -12.17
C GLU A 257 -11.02 12.32 -11.14
N THR A 258 -9.76 11.81 -11.04
CA THR A 258 -9.52 10.59 -10.28
C THR A 258 -8.32 10.60 -9.35
N PHE A 259 -7.25 11.36 -9.63
CA PHE A 259 -6.04 11.33 -8.79
C PHE A 259 -5.36 12.68 -8.53
N ALA A 260 -5.96 13.80 -8.89
CA ALA A 260 -5.55 15.09 -8.33
C ALA A 260 -5.70 15.05 -6.79
N PRO A 261 -4.91 15.84 -6.02
CA PRO A 261 -4.85 15.70 -4.56
C PRO A 261 -6.19 15.79 -3.82
N ASP A 262 -7.15 16.53 -4.35
CA ASP A 262 -8.48 16.75 -3.77
C ASP A 262 -9.47 15.61 -4.05
N VAL A 263 -9.26 14.85 -5.13
CA VAL A 263 -10.14 13.73 -5.53
C VAL A 263 -9.54 12.34 -5.31
N HIS A 264 -8.27 12.25 -4.96
CA HIS A 264 -7.54 10.99 -4.80
C HIS A 264 -8.09 10.15 -3.64
N SER A 265 -8.43 8.88 -3.89
CA SER A 265 -9.01 7.95 -2.91
C SER A 265 -7.99 7.34 -1.93
N GLY A 266 -6.71 7.35 -2.26
CA GLY A 266 -5.65 6.74 -1.46
C GLY A 266 -5.13 7.62 -0.32
N PRO A 267 -4.15 7.10 0.44
CA PRO A 267 -3.54 7.81 1.56
C PRO A 267 -2.76 9.05 1.10
N PRO A 268 -2.46 10.01 2.01
CA PRO A 268 -1.78 11.27 1.68
C PRO A 268 -0.50 11.11 0.87
N ARG A 269 0.27 10.06 1.13
CA ARG A 269 1.51 9.77 0.39
C ARG A 269 1.24 9.37 -1.06
N GLY A 270 0.23 8.55 -1.30
CA GLY A 270 -0.20 8.19 -2.66
C GLY A 270 -0.65 9.42 -3.44
N LYS A 271 -1.47 10.27 -2.82
CA LYS A 271 -1.91 11.54 -3.41
C LYS A 271 -0.74 12.38 -3.92
N LEU A 272 0.29 12.55 -3.09
CA LEU A 272 1.47 13.31 -3.44
C LEU A 272 2.24 12.66 -4.59
N ASN A 273 2.58 11.39 -4.44
CA ASN A 273 3.47 10.70 -5.37
C ASN A 273 2.85 10.60 -6.77
N ASP A 274 1.57 10.24 -6.87
CA ASP A 274 0.87 10.10 -8.14
C ASP A 274 0.72 11.46 -8.85
N ALA A 275 0.32 12.51 -8.12
CA ALA A 275 0.13 13.84 -8.69
C ALA A 275 1.45 14.45 -9.19
N VAL A 276 2.51 14.45 -8.35
CA VAL A 276 3.83 14.99 -8.74
C VAL A 276 4.42 14.21 -9.90
N SER A 277 4.36 12.88 -9.83
CA SER A 277 4.87 12.00 -10.86
C SER A 277 4.18 12.19 -12.21
N PHE A 278 2.87 12.43 -12.21
CA PHE A 278 2.11 12.72 -13.42
C PHE A 278 2.50 14.07 -14.00
N LEU A 279 2.47 15.16 -13.23
CA LEU A 279 2.79 16.51 -13.72
C LEU A 279 4.22 16.61 -14.24
N TRP A 280 5.17 15.95 -13.58
CA TRP A 280 6.54 15.88 -14.06
C TRP A 280 6.64 15.22 -15.44
N ARG A 281 5.96 14.08 -15.64
CA ARG A 281 5.90 13.38 -16.93
C ARG A 281 5.14 14.17 -17.99
N TRP A 282 4.09 14.87 -17.59
CA TRP A 282 3.33 15.77 -18.45
C TRP A 282 4.24 16.84 -19.07
N GLU A 283 5.07 17.50 -18.25
CA GLU A 283 6.03 18.49 -18.74
C GLU A 283 7.14 17.85 -19.60
N LEU A 284 7.65 16.67 -19.22
CA LEU A 284 8.64 15.95 -20.03
C LEU A 284 8.08 15.54 -21.40
N ALA A 285 6.76 15.29 -21.52
CA ALA A 285 6.08 15.05 -22.78
C ALA A 285 5.87 16.32 -23.62
N GLY A 286 6.36 17.48 -23.16
CA GLY A 286 6.31 18.75 -23.90
C GLY A 286 5.05 19.59 -23.64
N HIS A 287 4.22 19.22 -22.69
CA HIS A 287 3.04 19.99 -22.31
C HIS A 287 3.39 21.15 -21.38
N PRO A 288 2.60 22.25 -21.40
CA PRO A 288 2.87 23.40 -20.58
C PRO A 288 2.72 23.08 -19.08
N ARG A 289 3.56 23.76 -18.27
CA ARG A 289 3.47 23.74 -16.81
C ARG A 289 2.20 24.45 -16.36
N ASP A 290 1.45 23.78 -15.48
CA ASP A 290 0.35 24.38 -14.73
C ASP A 290 0.85 24.84 -13.35
N ALA A 291 1.20 26.12 -13.25
CA ALA A 291 1.77 26.70 -12.04
C ALA A 291 0.77 26.68 -10.85
N ASP A 292 -0.53 26.78 -11.12
CA ASP A 292 -1.55 26.76 -10.08
C ASP A 292 -1.71 25.35 -9.47
N THR A 293 -1.75 24.33 -10.30
CA THR A 293 -1.76 22.94 -9.83
C THR A 293 -0.50 22.60 -9.07
N TRP A 294 0.69 23.02 -9.53
CA TRP A 294 1.93 22.81 -8.79
C TRP A 294 1.93 23.49 -7.43
N ARG A 295 1.36 24.70 -7.32
CA ARG A 295 1.23 25.39 -6.03
C ARG A 295 0.34 24.62 -5.06
N VAL A 296 -0.82 24.13 -5.50
CA VAL A 296 -1.71 23.28 -4.69
C VAL A 296 -0.98 22.04 -4.19
N ILE A 297 -0.21 21.38 -5.06
CA ILE A 297 0.58 20.19 -4.68
C ILE A 297 1.69 20.56 -3.68
N HIS A 298 2.41 21.65 -3.89
CA HIS A 298 3.44 22.14 -2.97
C HIS A 298 2.87 22.43 -1.58
N ASP A 299 1.73 23.12 -1.50
CA ASP A 299 1.07 23.43 -0.23
C ASP A 299 0.60 22.18 0.50
N PHE A 300 0.05 21.22 -0.26
CA PHE A 300 -0.29 19.90 0.29
C PHE A 300 0.95 19.15 0.80
N ALA A 301 2.03 19.12 0.02
CA ALA A 301 3.27 18.43 0.38
C ALA A 301 3.89 19.00 1.65
N THR A 302 3.99 20.33 1.75
CA THR A 302 4.58 21.00 2.91
C THR A 302 3.73 20.87 4.17
N GLY A 303 2.39 20.85 4.02
CA GLY A 303 1.46 20.64 5.13
C GLY A 303 1.46 19.21 5.64
N ALA A 304 1.43 18.22 4.74
CA ALA A 304 1.35 16.81 5.11
C ALA A 304 2.71 16.18 5.47
N PHE A 305 3.80 16.66 4.87
CA PHE A 305 5.15 16.09 5.00
C PHE A 305 6.22 17.17 5.25
N PRO A 306 6.14 17.89 6.37
CA PRO A 306 7.04 19.00 6.67
C PRO A 306 8.50 18.58 6.92
N ARG A 307 8.74 17.28 7.11
CA ARG A 307 10.07 16.70 7.37
C ARG A 307 10.35 15.55 6.42
N ALA A 308 11.62 15.38 6.07
CA ALA A 308 12.07 14.20 5.33
C ALA A 308 11.77 12.89 6.08
N GLY A 309 11.47 11.85 5.35
CA GLY A 309 11.10 10.56 5.91
C GLY A 309 11.41 9.41 4.96
N ILE A 310 10.55 9.10 4.02
CA ILE A 310 10.75 8.01 3.05
C ILE A 310 11.32 8.57 1.76
N ALA A 311 12.51 8.12 1.36
CA ALA A 311 13.26 8.63 0.22
C ALA A 311 12.44 8.73 -1.09
N PHE A 312 11.58 7.74 -1.36
CA PHE A 312 10.71 7.77 -2.54
C PHE A 312 9.75 8.97 -2.54
N SER A 313 9.09 9.24 -1.41
CA SER A 313 8.21 10.41 -1.28
C SER A 313 9.01 11.71 -1.21
N ASP A 314 10.16 11.71 -0.54
CA ASP A 314 11.03 12.88 -0.44
C ASP A 314 11.51 13.36 -1.81
N MET A 315 11.78 12.46 -2.74
CA MET A 315 12.09 12.79 -4.12
C MET A 315 10.94 13.54 -4.81
N HIS A 316 9.69 13.10 -4.62
CA HIS A 316 8.52 13.79 -5.19
C HIS A 316 8.28 15.15 -4.53
N ILE A 317 8.45 15.24 -3.21
CA ILE A 317 8.33 16.51 -2.49
C ILE A 317 9.41 17.50 -2.96
N ALA A 318 10.65 17.03 -3.13
CA ALA A 318 11.75 17.85 -3.65
C ALA A 318 11.45 18.42 -5.05
N LEU A 319 10.80 17.66 -5.92
CA LEU A 319 10.32 18.17 -7.22
C LEU A 319 9.30 19.30 -7.04
N ALA A 320 8.32 19.14 -6.13
CA ALA A 320 7.33 20.18 -5.87
C ALA A 320 7.97 21.42 -5.25
N GLU A 321 8.92 21.27 -4.32
CA GLU A 321 9.70 22.37 -3.72
C GLU A 321 10.53 23.11 -4.78
N ALA A 322 11.19 22.37 -5.68
CA ALA A 322 11.98 22.97 -6.76
C ALA A 322 11.12 23.77 -7.74
N VAL A 323 9.95 23.22 -8.14
CA VAL A 323 9.03 23.91 -9.06
C VAL A 323 8.44 25.17 -8.41
N ALA A 324 8.16 25.13 -7.10
CA ALA A 324 7.67 26.28 -6.35
C ALA A 324 8.76 27.34 -6.06
N GLY A 325 10.03 27.08 -6.39
CA GLY A 325 11.15 27.95 -6.05
C GLY A 325 11.48 27.99 -4.56
N ASN A 326 11.06 26.99 -3.80
CA ASN A 326 11.32 26.90 -2.36
C ASN A 326 12.71 26.27 -2.10
N GLU A 327 13.76 27.01 -2.47
CA GLU A 327 15.16 26.54 -2.36
C GLU A 327 15.55 26.15 -0.93
N ALA A 328 15.05 26.88 0.07
CA ALA A 328 15.37 26.61 1.48
C ALA A 328 14.81 25.25 1.95
N ALA A 329 13.57 24.91 1.56
CA ALA A 329 12.96 23.62 1.89
C ALA A 329 13.67 22.48 1.14
N LEU A 330 13.96 22.67 -0.15
CA LEU A 330 14.67 21.71 -0.98
C LEU A 330 16.06 21.39 -0.40
N GLU A 331 16.81 22.42 -0.01
CA GLU A 331 18.14 22.26 0.60
C GLU A 331 18.06 21.55 1.97
N ALA A 332 17.08 21.92 2.80
CA ALA A 332 16.84 21.27 4.09
C ALA A 332 16.50 19.78 3.92
N ARG A 333 15.66 19.43 2.93
CA ARG A 333 15.31 18.05 2.62
C ARG A 333 16.50 17.25 2.12
N GLY A 334 17.30 17.84 1.22
CA GLY A 334 18.51 17.20 0.68
C GLY A 334 19.61 16.95 1.72
N LYS A 335 19.67 17.77 2.77
CA LYS A 335 20.62 17.62 3.90
C LYS A 335 20.09 16.70 5.00
N ALA A 336 18.79 16.37 4.99
CA ALA A 336 18.23 15.52 6.02
C ALA A 336 18.88 14.13 5.95
N PRO A 337 19.25 13.54 7.11
CA PRO A 337 19.78 12.21 7.11
C PRO A 337 18.72 11.27 6.55
N VAL A 338 19.07 10.53 5.51
CA VAL A 338 18.23 9.41 5.05
C VAL A 338 18.00 8.51 6.26
N ALA A 339 16.74 8.28 6.61
CA ALA A 339 16.42 7.43 7.75
C ALA A 339 17.13 6.08 7.53
N LYS A 340 18.21 5.86 8.28
CA LYS A 340 18.91 4.56 8.25
C LYS A 340 18.02 3.58 8.99
N SER A 341 17.15 2.91 8.22
CA SER A 341 16.33 1.80 8.70
C SER A 341 17.16 0.56 9.00
#